data_d601f4aa59a9889ddd835b446e2b471c
#
_entry.id   d601f4aa59a9889ddd835b446e2b471c
#
_cell.length_a   1.000
_cell.length_b   1.000
_cell.length_c   1.000
_cell.angle_alpha   90.00
_cell.angle_beta   90.00
_cell.angle_gamma   90.00
#
_symmetry.space_group_name_H-M   'P 1'
#
loop_
_entity.id
_entity.type
_entity.pdbx_description
1 polymer ?
#
loop_
_entity_poly.entity_id
_entity_poly.type
_entity_poly.pdbx_seq_one_letter_code
_entity_poly.pdbx_strand_id
1 'polypeptide(L)'
;MVQRLKLATVVISDVHLGSEHSKVEELTVFLKSVDCDKLILNGDIIDGWKLQRNPFGRWKQSYTDLIKVIMKMMENYGTEVIYVRGNHDDFLDKLVPLNLLNINIVGDYVHNTHGKRYYVTHGDIFDNITTHMRWLAKLGDYGYTFLLWLNKWLNDRRKKSGKEYYSFSQSIKHKVKSAVSYISDFEKELSS
;
A
#
# COMPACT_ATOMS: atom_id res chain seq x y z
N MET A 1 -29.62 12.67 24.14
CA MET A 1 -28.70 11.65 23.60
C MET A 1 -28.47 12.00 22.14
N VAL A 2 -27.23 12.17 21.71
CA VAL A 2 -26.93 12.39 20.31
C VAL A 2 -27.18 11.08 19.57
N GLN A 3 -28.03 11.10 18.55
CA GLN A 3 -28.33 9.95 17.71
C GLN A 3 -27.06 9.58 16.94
N ARG A 4 -26.51 8.37 17.16
CA ARG A 4 -25.33 7.90 16.43
C ARG A 4 -25.75 7.34 15.06
N LEU A 5 -24.89 7.55 14.08
CA LEU A 5 -25.05 6.96 12.74
C LEU A 5 -24.78 5.46 12.82
N LYS A 6 -25.75 4.62 12.46
CA LYS A 6 -25.55 3.17 12.41
C LYS A 6 -25.01 2.75 11.06
N LEU A 7 -23.87 2.06 11.06
CA LEU A 7 -23.17 1.58 9.87
C LEU A 7 -22.83 0.09 10.04
N ALA A 8 -22.92 -0.68 8.97
CA ALA A 8 -22.47 -2.08 9.00
C ALA A 8 -20.96 -2.18 9.15
N THR A 9 -20.22 -1.34 8.39
CA THR A 9 -18.75 -1.38 8.40
C THR A 9 -18.18 0.02 8.24
N VAL A 10 -17.13 0.32 9.00
CA VAL A 10 -16.29 1.50 8.82
C VAL A 10 -14.88 1.04 8.48
N VAL A 11 -14.26 1.63 7.46
CA VAL A 11 -12.88 1.37 7.06
C VAL A 11 -12.06 2.65 7.23
N ILE A 12 -10.92 2.56 7.87
CA ILE A 12 -10.01 3.66 8.16
C ILE A 12 -8.59 3.21 7.82
N SER A 13 -7.79 4.06 7.16
CA SER A 13 -6.38 3.81 6.87
C SER A 13 -5.54 5.05 7.18
N ASP A 14 -4.22 4.88 7.25
CA ASP A 14 -3.23 5.98 7.24
C ASP A 14 -3.42 7.02 8.36
N VAL A 15 -3.73 6.57 9.56
CA VAL A 15 -3.93 7.45 10.73
C VAL A 15 -2.61 8.00 11.24
N HIS A 16 -1.54 7.20 11.19
CA HIS A 16 -0.18 7.54 11.57
C HIS A 16 -0.08 8.15 12.98
N LEU A 17 -0.61 7.47 14.00
CA LEU A 17 -0.44 7.87 15.40
C LEU A 17 1.05 7.92 15.75
N GLY A 18 1.54 9.07 16.18
CA GLY A 18 2.96 9.38 16.34
C GLY A 18 3.45 10.44 15.34
N SER A 19 2.65 10.74 14.31
CA SER A 19 2.92 11.82 13.36
C SER A 19 2.30 13.15 13.82
N GLU A 20 2.98 14.26 13.48
CA GLU A 20 2.43 15.60 13.73
C GLU A 20 1.26 15.93 12.82
N HIS A 21 1.13 15.22 11.71
CA HIS A 21 0.07 15.42 10.70
C HIS A 21 -1.14 14.48 10.91
N SER A 22 -1.12 13.65 11.96
CA SER A 22 -2.24 12.78 12.30
C SER A 22 -3.48 13.60 12.65
N LYS A 23 -4.60 13.30 11.99
CA LYS A 23 -5.92 13.94 12.26
C LYS A 23 -6.70 13.15 13.30
N VAL A 24 -6.04 12.85 14.41
CA VAL A 24 -6.58 11.99 15.47
C VAL A 24 -7.80 12.58 16.14
N GLU A 25 -7.86 13.90 16.30
CA GLU A 25 -8.95 14.60 16.96
C GLU A 25 -10.24 14.48 16.12
N GLU A 26 -10.14 14.72 14.80
CA GLU A 26 -11.27 14.60 13.87
C GLU A 26 -11.75 13.15 13.79
N LEU A 27 -10.83 12.20 13.73
CA LEU A 27 -11.16 10.77 13.74
C LEU A 27 -11.86 10.37 15.04
N THR A 28 -11.39 10.87 16.17
CA THR A 28 -12.00 10.61 17.48
C THR A 28 -13.43 11.11 17.54
N VAL A 29 -13.69 12.32 17.02
CA VAL A 29 -15.04 12.91 16.93
C VAL A 29 -15.93 12.04 16.01
N PHE A 30 -15.41 11.65 14.85
CA PHE A 30 -16.13 10.79 13.93
C PHE A 30 -16.52 9.46 14.58
N LEU A 31 -15.58 8.72 15.20
CA LEU A 31 -15.85 7.43 15.81
C LEU A 31 -16.81 7.53 17.00
N LYS A 32 -16.85 8.67 17.71
CA LYS A 32 -17.86 8.92 18.74
C LYS A 32 -19.26 9.13 18.17
N SER A 33 -19.39 9.53 16.92
CA SER A 33 -20.67 9.79 16.25
C SER A 33 -21.26 8.58 15.53
N VAL A 34 -20.50 7.49 15.38
CA VAL A 34 -20.93 6.28 14.69
C VAL A 34 -21.10 5.10 15.64
N ASP A 35 -21.91 4.14 15.21
CA ASP A 35 -22.09 2.83 15.79
C ASP A 35 -22.00 1.82 14.63
N CYS A 36 -21.02 0.91 14.67
CA CYS A 36 -20.79 -0.02 13.57
C CYS A 36 -20.54 -1.44 14.06
N ASP A 37 -21.00 -2.41 13.27
CA ASP A 37 -20.77 -3.83 13.58
C ASP A 37 -19.29 -4.20 13.40
N LYS A 38 -18.63 -3.57 12.40
CA LYS A 38 -17.24 -3.85 12.07
C LYS A 38 -16.43 -2.56 11.82
N LEU A 39 -15.25 -2.47 12.43
CA LEU A 39 -14.26 -1.44 12.20
C LEU A 39 -13.00 -2.05 11.60
N ILE A 40 -12.67 -1.70 10.36
CA ILE A 40 -11.46 -2.17 9.68
C ILE A 40 -10.43 -1.04 9.74
N LEU A 41 -9.31 -1.29 10.41
CA LEU A 41 -8.14 -0.43 10.49
C LEU A 41 -7.14 -0.94 9.45
N ASN A 42 -7.12 -0.31 8.27
CA ASN A 42 -6.41 -0.80 7.09
C ASN A 42 -5.01 -0.20 6.95
N GLY A 43 -4.13 -0.60 7.86
CA GLY A 43 -2.69 -0.28 7.82
C GLY A 43 -2.34 1.14 8.19
N ASP A 44 -1.10 1.30 8.63
CA ASP A 44 -0.48 2.58 8.99
C ASP A 44 -1.28 3.36 10.04
N ILE A 45 -1.88 2.62 10.97
CA ILE A 45 -2.63 3.22 12.08
C ILE A 45 -1.66 3.82 13.10
N ILE A 46 -0.57 3.10 13.40
CA ILE A 46 0.47 3.54 14.33
C ILE A 46 1.76 3.73 13.53
N ASP A 47 2.36 4.93 13.60
CA ASP A 47 3.66 5.19 12.99
C ASP A 47 4.79 4.64 13.87
N GLY A 48 5.02 3.34 13.80
CA GLY A 48 6.03 2.64 14.58
C GLY A 48 7.43 3.17 14.35
N TRP A 49 7.76 3.60 13.14
CA TRP A 49 9.07 4.16 12.81
C TRP A 49 9.36 5.49 13.52
N LYS A 50 8.33 6.35 13.65
CA LYS A 50 8.47 7.61 14.40
C LYS A 50 8.50 7.38 15.90
N LEU A 51 7.68 6.46 16.40
CA LEU A 51 7.64 6.13 17.83
C LEU A 51 8.95 5.49 18.30
N GLN A 52 9.57 4.60 17.51
CA GLN A 52 10.87 4.01 17.86
C GLN A 52 11.98 5.05 18.01
N ARG A 53 11.95 6.13 17.21
CA ARG A 53 12.96 7.21 17.29
C ARG A 53 12.80 8.09 18.53
N ASN A 54 11.60 8.26 19.06
CA ASN A 54 11.30 9.05 20.26
C ASN A 54 10.01 8.56 20.93
N PRO A 55 10.04 7.45 21.69
CA PRO A 55 8.82 6.81 22.21
C PRO A 55 8.03 7.70 23.16
N PHE A 56 8.72 8.42 24.05
CA PHE A 56 8.08 9.21 25.12
C PHE A 56 7.65 10.62 24.69
N GLY A 57 8.35 11.21 23.70
CA GLY A 57 8.06 12.59 23.27
C GLY A 57 7.01 12.72 22.18
N ARG A 58 6.59 11.60 21.56
CA ARG A 58 5.65 11.63 20.42
C ARG A 58 4.27 11.06 20.70
N TRP A 59 4.10 10.33 21.82
CA TRP A 59 2.79 9.83 22.20
C TRP A 59 1.96 10.91 22.88
N LYS A 60 0.91 11.34 22.20
CA LYS A 60 -0.02 12.38 22.73
C LYS A 60 -1.20 11.73 23.45
N GLN A 61 -1.80 12.50 24.38
CA GLN A 61 -3.01 12.06 25.09
C GLN A 61 -4.16 11.75 24.12
N SER A 62 -4.30 12.53 23.04
CA SER A 62 -5.31 12.32 22.01
C SER A 62 -5.23 10.92 21.35
N TYR A 63 -4.02 10.34 21.22
CA TYR A 63 -3.86 8.97 20.70
C TYR A 63 -4.43 7.94 21.66
N THR A 64 -4.14 8.11 22.96
CA THR A 64 -4.76 7.27 24.01
C THR A 64 -6.28 7.39 24.02
N ASP A 65 -6.81 8.59 23.83
CA ASP A 65 -8.24 8.84 23.80
C ASP A 65 -8.92 8.19 22.58
N LEU A 66 -8.29 8.17 21.41
CA LEU A 66 -8.76 7.43 20.26
C LEU A 66 -8.83 5.93 20.54
N ILE A 67 -7.76 5.34 21.11
CA ILE A 67 -7.74 3.93 21.48
C ILE A 67 -8.85 3.60 22.46
N LYS A 68 -9.08 4.44 23.48
CA LYS A 68 -10.19 4.25 24.42
C LYS A 68 -11.56 4.31 23.73
N VAL A 69 -11.73 5.13 22.70
CA VAL A 69 -12.98 5.15 21.92
C VAL A 69 -13.18 3.84 21.19
N ILE A 70 -12.15 3.30 20.54
CA ILE A 70 -12.20 2.00 19.84
C ILE A 70 -12.53 0.90 20.86
N MET A 71 -11.86 0.87 22.02
CA MET A 71 -12.14 -0.12 23.07
C MET A 71 -13.59 -0.05 23.53
N LYS A 72 -14.14 1.16 23.74
CA LYS A 72 -15.55 1.35 24.10
C LYS A 72 -16.52 0.89 23.02
N MET A 73 -16.15 1.00 21.74
CA MET A 73 -16.94 0.44 20.64
C MET A 73 -17.00 -1.06 20.72
N MET A 74 -15.89 -1.73 21.03
CA MET A 74 -15.83 -3.18 21.23
C MET A 74 -16.67 -3.61 22.44
N GLU A 75 -16.52 -2.94 23.57
CA GLU A 75 -17.19 -3.31 24.84
C GLU A 75 -18.70 -3.03 24.83
N ASN A 76 -19.11 -1.82 24.39
CA ASN A 76 -20.48 -1.37 24.55
C ASN A 76 -21.38 -1.68 23.38
N TYR A 77 -20.80 -1.85 22.17
CA TYR A 77 -21.54 -2.08 20.91
C TYR A 77 -21.21 -3.41 20.25
N GLY A 78 -20.25 -4.15 20.80
CA GLY A 78 -19.84 -5.44 20.24
C GLY A 78 -19.11 -5.29 18.89
N THR A 79 -18.60 -4.10 18.57
CA THR A 79 -17.87 -3.84 17.33
C THR A 79 -16.70 -4.80 17.17
N GLU A 80 -16.66 -5.55 16.07
CA GLU A 80 -15.51 -6.36 15.68
C GLU A 80 -14.44 -5.45 15.04
N VAL A 81 -13.21 -5.50 15.54
CA VAL A 81 -12.09 -4.71 15.03
C VAL A 81 -11.16 -5.62 14.21
N ILE A 82 -10.99 -5.32 12.95
CA ILE A 82 -10.00 -5.96 12.07
C ILE A 82 -8.85 -4.98 11.86
N TYR A 83 -7.67 -5.34 12.32
CA TYR A 83 -6.46 -4.56 12.11
C TYR A 83 -5.64 -5.23 11.00
N VAL A 84 -5.65 -4.65 9.81
CA VAL A 84 -4.76 -5.03 8.72
C VAL A 84 -3.45 -4.27 8.91
N ARG A 85 -2.32 -4.97 8.95
CA ARG A 85 -1.03 -4.33 9.17
C ARG A 85 -0.60 -3.50 7.95
N GLY A 86 0.07 -2.36 8.17
CA GLY A 86 0.74 -1.57 7.14
C GLY A 86 2.27 -1.62 7.29
N ASN A 87 2.98 -0.93 6.42
CA ASN A 87 4.45 -0.91 6.47
C ASN A 87 5.01 -0.10 7.66
N HIS A 88 4.27 0.89 8.17
CA HIS A 88 4.64 1.61 9.40
C HIS A 88 4.27 0.84 10.68
N ASP A 89 3.44 -0.20 10.57
CA ASP A 89 3.04 -1.08 11.66
C ASP A 89 3.87 -2.38 11.69
N ASP A 90 5.06 -2.44 11.09
CA ASP A 90 5.91 -3.63 10.95
C ASP A 90 6.27 -4.31 12.30
N PHE A 91 6.19 -3.56 13.39
CA PHE A 91 6.34 -4.13 14.74
C PHE A 91 5.25 -5.15 15.09
N LEU A 92 4.11 -5.14 14.38
CA LEU A 92 3.02 -6.11 14.52
C LEU A 92 3.28 -7.42 13.75
N ASP A 93 4.26 -7.50 12.87
CA ASP A 93 4.54 -8.68 12.03
C ASP A 93 4.73 -9.96 12.86
N LYS A 94 5.30 -9.82 14.05
CA LYS A 94 5.47 -10.95 14.99
C LYS A 94 4.17 -11.42 15.67
N LEU A 95 3.12 -10.61 15.58
CA LEU A 95 1.82 -10.86 16.16
C LEU A 95 0.78 -11.30 15.12
N VAL A 96 1.10 -11.26 13.84
CA VAL A 96 0.18 -11.65 12.76
C VAL A 96 0.31 -13.17 12.51
N PRO A 97 -0.81 -13.91 12.42
CA PRO A 97 -2.16 -13.53 12.80
C PRO A 97 -2.41 -13.62 14.32
N LEU A 98 -3.06 -12.62 14.88
CA LEU A 98 -3.48 -12.62 16.29
C LEU A 98 -4.99 -12.39 16.39
N ASN A 99 -5.68 -13.26 17.10
CA ASN A 99 -7.08 -13.11 17.44
C ASN A 99 -7.19 -12.97 18.97
N LEU A 100 -7.67 -11.84 19.42
CA LEU A 100 -7.85 -11.58 20.84
C LEU A 100 -9.18 -10.85 21.07
N LEU A 101 -10.13 -11.50 21.77
CA LEU A 101 -11.47 -10.96 22.00
C LEU A 101 -12.12 -10.54 20.65
N ASN A 102 -12.49 -9.26 20.54
CA ASN A 102 -13.12 -8.69 19.35
C ASN A 102 -12.11 -7.99 18.41
N ILE A 103 -10.80 -8.23 18.56
CA ILE A 103 -9.77 -7.69 17.68
C ILE A 103 -9.02 -8.80 16.95
N ASN A 104 -8.89 -8.67 15.63
CA ASN A 104 -8.16 -9.58 14.77
C ASN A 104 -7.06 -8.79 14.05
N ILE A 105 -5.78 -9.15 14.28
CA ILE A 105 -4.63 -8.55 13.57
C ILE A 105 -4.22 -9.50 12.47
N VAL A 106 -4.25 -9.00 11.22
CA VAL A 106 -4.04 -9.81 10.01
C VAL A 106 -3.14 -9.09 9.01
N GLY A 107 -2.52 -9.82 8.09
CA GLY A 107 -1.77 -9.24 6.97
C GLY A 107 -2.67 -8.67 5.89
N ASP A 108 -3.77 -9.35 5.62
CA ASP A 108 -4.83 -8.97 4.69
C ASP A 108 -6.19 -9.50 5.19
N TYR A 109 -7.29 -9.02 4.60
CA TYR A 109 -8.62 -9.41 5.03
C TYR A 109 -9.61 -9.46 3.87
N VAL A 110 -10.43 -10.50 3.81
CA VAL A 110 -11.56 -10.57 2.86
C VAL A 110 -12.84 -10.16 3.56
N HIS A 111 -13.33 -8.99 3.25
CA HIS A 111 -14.59 -8.47 3.77
C HIS A 111 -15.76 -8.87 2.87
N ASN A 112 -16.73 -9.59 3.43
CA ASN A 112 -17.94 -10.00 2.74
C ASN A 112 -19.11 -9.12 3.19
N THR A 113 -19.75 -8.42 2.27
CA THR A 113 -20.93 -7.59 2.57
C THR A 113 -21.83 -7.47 1.35
N HIS A 114 -23.15 -7.53 1.56
CA HIS A 114 -24.16 -7.42 0.52
C HIS A 114 -23.94 -8.37 -0.69
N GLY A 115 -23.46 -9.59 -0.43
CA GLY A 115 -23.18 -10.58 -1.47
C GLY A 115 -21.93 -10.30 -2.31
N LYS A 116 -21.15 -9.29 -1.95
CA LYS A 116 -19.88 -8.95 -2.59
C LYS A 116 -18.69 -9.24 -1.66
N ARG A 117 -17.57 -9.57 -2.28
CA ARG A 117 -16.30 -9.79 -1.60
C ARG A 117 -15.36 -8.63 -1.90
N TYR A 118 -14.77 -8.06 -0.85
CA TYR A 118 -13.78 -6.98 -0.94
C TYR A 118 -12.48 -7.48 -0.33
N TYR A 119 -11.41 -7.44 -1.11
CA TYR A 119 -10.07 -7.73 -0.60
C TYR A 119 -9.50 -6.45 -0.01
N VAL A 120 -9.18 -6.49 1.29
CA VAL A 120 -8.66 -5.36 2.05
C VAL A 120 -7.19 -5.64 2.36
N THR A 121 -6.33 -4.79 1.84
CA THR A 121 -4.89 -4.79 2.06
C THR A 121 -4.38 -3.36 2.12
N HIS A 122 -3.31 -3.11 2.84
CA HIS A 122 -2.75 -1.77 2.93
C HIS A 122 -2.08 -1.31 1.62
N GLY A 123 -1.68 -2.24 0.76
CA GLY A 123 -1.16 -1.92 -0.56
C GLY A 123 0.36 -1.68 -0.62
N ASP A 124 1.07 -1.78 0.50
CA ASP A 124 2.54 -1.71 0.58
C ASP A 124 3.25 -2.79 -0.27
N ILE A 125 2.60 -3.94 -0.48
CA ILE A 125 3.04 -4.96 -1.43
C ILE A 125 3.19 -4.41 -2.85
N PHE A 126 2.32 -3.50 -3.27
CA PHE A 126 2.39 -2.88 -4.60
C PHE A 126 3.51 -1.84 -4.69
N ASP A 127 3.87 -1.18 -3.58
CA ASP A 127 5.00 -0.24 -3.53
C ASP A 127 6.34 -0.93 -3.76
N ASN A 128 6.52 -2.13 -3.26
CA ASN A 128 7.69 -2.95 -3.56
C ASN A 128 7.76 -3.30 -5.06
N ILE A 129 6.63 -3.68 -5.67
CA ILE A 129 6.54 -3.97 -7.11
C ILE A 129 6.85 -2.71 -7.91
N THR A 130 6.22 -1.56 -7.58
CA THR A 130 6.44 -0.29 -8.31
C THR A 130 7.86 0.24 -8.13
N THR A 131 8.51 0.02 -7.00
CA THR A 131 9.91 0.41 -6.77
C THR A 131 10.85 -0.44 -7.64
N HIS A 132 10.63 -1.75 -7.72
CA HIS A 132 11.38 -2.64 -8.62
C HIS A 132 11.11 -2.33 -10.09
N MET A 133 9.87 -2.00 -10.45
CA MET A 133 9.51 -1.58 -11.80
C MET A 133 10.17 -0.25 -12.19
N ARG A 134 10.28 0.72 -11.28
CA ARG A 134 11.00 1.99 -11.51
C ARG A 134 12.50 1.77 -11.71
N TRP A 135 13.11 0.87 -10.94
CA TRP A 135 14.51 0.50 -11.14
C TRP A 135 14.73 -0.20 -12.48
N LEU A 136 13.83 -1.12 -12.85
CA LEU A 136 13.86 -1.81 -14.14
C LEU A 136 13.67 -0.84 -15.32
N ALA A 137 12.77 0.14 -15.17
CA ALA A 137 12.58 1.21 -16.16
C ALA A 137 13.84 2.07 -16.35
N LYS A 138 14.51 2.47 -15.24
CA LYS A 138 15.80 3.18 -15.29
C LYS A 138 16.89 2.34 -15.95
N LEU A 139 16.97 1.05 -15.62
CA LEU A 139 17.92 0.13 -16.24
C LEU A 139 17.63 -0.01 -17.75
N GLY A 140 16.36 -0.06 -18.14
CA GLY A 140 15.93 -0.05 -19.54
C GLY A 140 16.35 1.23 -20.28
N ASP A 141 16.23 2.38 -19.66
CA ASP A 141 16.64 3.68 -20.24
C ASP A 141 18.16 3.78 -20.44
N TYR A 142 18.95 3.38 -19.44
CA TYR A 142 20.41 3.27 -19.59
C TYR A 142 20.80 2.25 -20.66
N GLY A 143 20.14 1.07 -20.66
CA GLY A 143 20.37 0.05 -21.68
C GLY A 143 20.02 0.54 -23.08
N TYR A 144 18.91 1.26 -23.23
CA TYR A 144 18.49 1.86 -24.50
C TYR A 144 19.49 2.91 -25.00
N THR A 145 19.95 3.80 -24.12
CA THR A 145 20.97 4.82 -24.45
C THR A 145 22.28 4.16 -24.88
N PHE A 146 22.70 3.12 -24.17
CA PHE A 146 23.89 2.33 -24.55
C PHE A 146 23.71 1.66 -25.92
N LEU A 147 22.54 1.08 -26.20
CA LEU A 147 22.24 0.48 -27.50
C LEU A 147 22.22 1.49 -28.63
N LEU A 148 21.71 2.71 -28.41
CA LEU A 148 21.78 3.78 -29.41
C LEU A 148 23.22 4.18 -29.69
N TRP A 149 24.06 4.32 -28.66
CA TRP A 149 25.48 4.61 -28.80
C TRP A 149 26.20 3.50 -29.56
N LEU A 150 25.97 2.24 -29.22
CA LEU A 150 26.55 1.07 -29.89
C LEU A 150 26.10 1.00 -31.35
N ASN A 151 24.82 1.25 -31.63
CA ASN A 151 24.27 1.30 -32.97
C ASN A 151 24.93 2.38 -33.84
N LYS A 152 25.13 3.59 -33.29
CA LYS A 152 25.85 4.68 -33.94
C LYS A 152 27.29 4.28 -34.26
N TRP A 153 28.02 3.76 -33.28
CA TRP A 153 29.41 3.33 -33.43
C TRP A 153 29.58 2.23 -34.48
N LEU A 154 28.69 1.24 -34.50
CA LEU A 154 28.68 0.17 -35.49
C LEU A 154 28.41 0.70 -36.90
N ASN A 155 27.43 1.62 -37.05
CA ASN A 155 27.09 2.19 -38.35
C ASN A 155 28.16 3.14 -38.87
N ASP A 156 28.86 3.88 -38.03
CA ASP A 156 30.01 4.70 -38.40
C ASP A 156 31.16 3.81 -38.96
N ARG A 157 31.41 2.64 -38.38
CA ARG A 157 32.37 1.66 -38.90
C ARG A 157 31.91 1.03 -40.21
N ARG A 158 30.60 0.67 -40.31
CA ARG A 158 30.02 0.11 -41.55
C ARG A 158 30.09 1.08 -42.72
N LYS A 159 29.80 2.36 -42.47
CA LYS A 159 29.90 3.45 -43.46
C LYS A 159 31.32 3.60 -44.00
N LYS A 160 32.34 3.50 -43.12
CA LYS A 160 33.77 3.52 -43.55
C LYS A 160 34.14 2.30 -44.41
N SER A 161 33.40 1.18 -44.29
CA SER A 161 33.61 -0.04 -45.05
C SER A 161 32.64 -0.19 -46.24
N GLY A 162 31.92 0.86 -46.64
CA GLY A 162 31.01 0.85 -47.79
C GLY A 162 29.75 -0.02 -47.61
N LYS A 163 29.37 -0.36 -46.37
CA LYS A 163 28.18 -1.19 -46.05
C LYS A 163 26.99 -0.32 -45.73
N GLU A 164 25.77 -0.78 -46.09
CA GLU A 164 24.53 -0.09 -45.82
C GLU A 164 24.21 0.01 -44.30
N TYR A 165 23.38 1.00 -43.95
CA TYR A 165 22.92 1.26 -42.57
C TYR A 165 22.12 0.07 -42.02
N TYR A 166 22.40 -0.35 -40.81
CA TYR A 166 21.67 -1.40 -40.09
C TYR A 166 21.12 -0.89 -38.75
N SER A 167 19.81 -0.92 -38.59
CA SER A 167 19.16 -0.49 -37.34
C SER A 167 18.96 -1.64 -36.36
N PHE A 168 19.92 -1.83 -35.47
CA PHE A 168 19.85 -2.81 -34.38
C PHE A 168 18.79 -2.40 -33.34
N SER A 169 18.59 -1.09 -33.16
CA SER A 169 17.62 -0.53 -32.19
C SER A 169 16.16 -0.85 -32.55
N GLN A 170 15.80 -0.93 -33.83
CA GLN A 170 14.43 -1.29 -34.25
C GLN A 170 14.06 -2.72 -33.88
N SER A 171 14.98 -3.66 -34.02
CA SER A 171 14.75 -5.08 -33.67
C SER A 171 14.55 -5.29 -32.18
N ILE A 172 15.31 -4.54 -31.34
CA ILE A 172 15.18 -4.61 -29.87
C ILE A 172 13.92 -3.89 -29.40
N LYS A 173 13.58 -2.72 -29.99
CA LYS A 173 12.36 -2.00 -29.65
C LYS A 173 11.10 -2.84 -29.82
N HIS A 174 11.04 -3.67 -30.87
CA HIS A 174 9.95 -4.61 -31.08
C HIS A 174 9.87 -5.68 -29.96
N LYS A 175 11.00 -6.26 -29.57
CA LYS A 175 11.06 -7.27 -28.51
C LYS A 175 10.69 -6.70 -27.12
N VAL A 176 11.19 -5.50 -26.80
CA VAL A 176 10.86 -4.81 -25.53
C VAL A 176 9.38 -4.44 -25.49
N LYS A 177 8.80 -3.94 -26.59
CA LYS A 177 7.37 -3.63 -26.67
C LYS A 177 6.51 -4.86 -26.44
N SER A 178 6.87 -6.01 -27.01
CA SER A 178 6.17 -7.28 -26.82
C SER A 178 6.24 -7.77 -25.37
N ALA A 179 7.39 -7.61 -24.70
CA ALA A 179 7.56 -7.98 -23.30
C ALA A 179 6.73 -7.07 -22.35
N VAL A 180 6.70 -5.77 -22.62
CA VAL A 180 5.88 -4.81 -21.83
C VAL A 180 4.39 -5.06 -22.03
N SER A 181 3.96 -5.39 -23.26
CA SER A 181 2.56 -5.76 -23.53
C SER A 181 2.17 -7.03 -22.78
N TYR A 182 3.05 -8.04 -22.75
CA TYR A 182 2.80 -9.28 -22.03
C TYR A 182 2.60 -9.06 -20.52
N ILE A 183 3.41 -8.17 -19.90
CA ILE A 183 3.29 -7.81 -18.49
C ILE A 183 1.97 -7.08 -18.24
N SER A 184 1.57 -6.15 -19.10
CA SER A 184 0.31 -5.41 -18.98
C SER A 184 -0.93 -6.30 -19.15
N ASP A 185 -0.86 -7.30 -20.00
CA ASP A 185 -1.95 -8.26 -20.20
C ASP A 185 -2.07 -9.22 -19.01
N PHE A 186 -0.94 -9.58 -18.38
CA PHE A 186 -0.91 -10.38 -17.16
C PHE A 186 -1.53 -9.64 -15.96
N GLU A 187 -1.29 -8.32 -15.83
CA GLU A 187 -1.95 -7.49 -14.80
C GLU A 187 -3.48 -7.45 -14.96
N LYS A 188 -3.98 -7.41 -16.20
CA LYS A 188 -5.42 -7.46 -16.47
C LYS A 188 -6.06 -8.80 -16.11
N GLU A 189 -5.35 -9.90 -16.35
CA GLU A 189 -5.83 -11.25 -16.06
C GLU A 189 -5.89 -11.52 -14.56
N LEU A 190 -4.99 -10.89 -13.76
CA LEU A 190 -5.01 -10.96 -12.31
C LEU A 190 -6.10 -10.09 -11.67
N SER A 191 -6.67 -9.12 -12.40
CA SER A 191 -7.68 -8.18 -11.93
C SER A 191 -9.11 -8.58 -12.32
N SER A 192 -9.30 -9.63 -13.09
CA SER A 192 -10.59 -10.21 -13.51
C SER A 192 -10.98 -11.39 -12.63
#